data_99ecb5304729a7b8ea8f6d43cc1b2ede
#
_entry.id   99ecb5304729a7b8ea8f6d43cc1b2ede
#
_cell.length_a   1.000
_cell.length_b   1.000
_cell.length_c   1.000
_cell.angle_alpha   90.00
_cell.angle_beta   90.00
_cell.angle_gamma   90.00
#
_symmetry.space_group_name_H-M   'P 1'
#
loop_
_entity.id
_entity.type
_entity.pdbx_description
1 polymer ?
#
loop_
_entity_poly.entity_id
_entity_poly.type
_entity_poly.pdbx_seq_one_letter_code
_entity_poly.pdbx_strand_id
1 'polypeptide(L)'
;LLKLAATTLASACEPTRDFLGHIGGDDFLALFQSGDWEIRLRHAIQLFNLSVTDFYSAEDQTAGGIGGEDRSGRHAFFGFVRLSVGAISVPSFAVRSAAELSSAASAVKRLAKKDSVGFVKLDLMEALNLA
;
A
#
# COMPACT_ATOMS: atom_id res chain seq x y z
N LEU A 1 -1.90 6.59 12.94
CA LEU A 1 -1.29 6.02 11.72
C LEU A 1 -2.31 5.79 10.60
N LEU A 2 -3.48 5.24 10.91
CA LEU A 2 -4.53 5.05 9.89
C LEU A 2 -5.00 6.37 9.30
N LYS A 3 -5.14 7.38 10.14
CA LYS A 3 -5.53 8.71 9.69
C LYS A 3 -4.47 9.34 8.78
N LEU A 4 -3.20 9.15 9.11
CA LEU A 4 -2.10 9.60 8.27
C LEU A 4 -2.13 8.88 6.92
N ALA A 5 -2.32 7.56 6.93
CA ALA A 5 -2.41 6.79 5.69
C ALA A 5 -3.58 7.26 4.82
N ALA A 6 -4.76 7.45 5.41
CA ALA A 6 -5.94 7.93 4.69
C ALA A 6 -5.69 9.30 4.06
N THR A 7 -5.16 10.24 4.82
CA THR A 7 -4.88 11.60 4.35
C THR A 7 -3.84 11.59 3.23
N THR A 8 -2.78 10.81 3.41
CA THR A 8 -1.69 10.74 2.43
C THR A 8 -2.16 10.11 1.12
N LEU A 9 -2.91 9.00 1.20
CA LEU A 9 -3.46 8.34 0.02
C LEU A 9 -4.48 9.22 -0.69
N ALA A 10 -5.31 9.95 0.06
CA ALA A 10 -6.27 10.89 -0.53
C ALA A 10 -5.56 11.98 -1.33
N SER A 11 -4.37 12.40 -0.91
CA SER A 11 -3.59 13.41 -1.64
C SER A 11 -3.12 12.92 -3.01
N ALA A 12 -3.03 11.61 -3.21
CA ALA A 12 -2.67 11.02 -4.50
C ALA A 12 -3.86 10.92 -5.45
N CYS A 13 -5.08 11.04 -4.94
CA CYS A 13 -6.31 10.89 -5.73
C CYS A 13 -6.78 12.22 -6.28
N GLU A 14 -7.23 12.22 -7.53
CA GLU A 14 -7.96 13.34 -8.12
C GLU A 14 -9.43 13.21 -7.72
N PRO A 15 -10.02 14.18 -6.96
CA PRO A 15 -11.35 14.00 -6.35
C PRO A 15 -12.49 13.68 -7.33
N THR A 16 -12.39 14.17 -8.58
CA THR A 16 -13.45 13.97 -9.58
C THR A 16 -13.26 12.73 -10.44
N ARG A 17 -12.11 12.07 -10.38
CA ARG A 17 -11.77 10.97 -11.28
C ARG A 17 -11.36 9.70 -10.55
N ASP A 18 -10.79 9.84 -9.37
CA ASP A 18 -10.24 8.72 -8.62
C ASP A 18 -11.10 8.45 -7.38
N PHE A 19 -11.03 7.23 -6.89
CA PHE A 19 -11.78 6.81 -5.71
C PHE A 19 -10.82 6.23 -4.69
N LEU A 20 -11.04 6.57 -3.42
CA LEU A 20 -10.33 5.96 -2.30
C LEU A 20 -11.35 5.45 -1.30
N GLY A 21 -11.23 4.19 -0.93
CA GLY A 21 -12.08 3.56 0.09
C GLY A 21 -11.25 2.92 1.19
N HIS A 22 -11.77 2.94 2.41
CA HIS A 22 -11.23 2.22 3.54
C HIS A 22 -12.05 0.95 3.72
N ILE A 23 -11.42 -0.20 3.47
CA ILE A 23 -12.12 -1.49 3.48
C ILE A 23 -12.35 -1.97 4.90
N GLY A 24 -11.38 -1.73 5.78
CA GLY A 24 -11.45 -2.13 7.18
C GLY A 24 -10.06 -2.40 7.73
N GLY A 25 -9.91 -2.31 9.06
CA GLY A 25 -8.60 -2.45 9.67
C GLY A 25 -7.59 -1.46 9.08
N ASP A 26 -6.52 -1.97 8.50
CA ASP A 26 -5.46 -1.18 7.87
C ASP A 26 -5.44 -1.31 6.34
N ASP A 27 -6.54 -1.77 5.74
CA ASP A 27 -6.64 -1.99 4.31
C ASP A 27 -7.39 -0.86 3.60
N PHE A 28 -6.80 -0.35 2.52
CA PHE A 28 -7.38 0.67 1.66
C PHE A 28 -7.47 0.15 0.23
N LEU A 29 -8.43 0.67 -0.52
CA LEU A 29 -8.58 0.42 -1.95
C LEU A 29 -8.63 1.75 -2.68
N ALA A 30 -7.83 1.89 -3.73
CA ALA A 30 -7.89 3.05 -4.61
C ALA A 30 -8.17 2.61 -6.03
N LEU A 31 -9.01 3.38 -6.73
CA LEU A 31 -9.31 3.20 -8.14
C LEU A 31 -8.88 4.47 -8.86
N PHE A 32 -7.90 4.37 -9.75
CA PHE A 32 -7.35 5.50 -10.46
C PHE A 32 -7.80 5.49 -11.92
N GLN A 33 -8.29 6.63 -12.38
CA GLN A 33 -8.61 6.87 -13.79
C GLN A 33 -7.74 7.96 -14.42
N SER A 34 -6.86 8.55 -13.63
CA SER A 34 -5.92 9.57 -14.08
C SER A 34 -4.64 8.94 -14.62
N GLY A 35 -4.09 9.51 -15.70
CA GLY A 35 -2.93 8.92 -16.37
C GLY A 35 -1.62 8.99 -15.58
N ASP A 36 -1.51 9.94 -14.68
CA ASP A 36 -0.31 10.17 -13.85
C ASP A 36 -0.42 9.56 -12.45
N TRP A 37 -1.30 8.59 -12.27
CA TRP A 37 -1.59 8.00 -10.97
C TRP A 37 -0.36 7.40 -10.30
N GLU A 38 0.51 6.76 -11.06
CA GLU A 38 1.67 6.08 -10.48
C GLU A 38 2.65 7.06 -9.85
N ILE A 39 2.92 8.17 -10.53
CA ILE A 39 3.81 9.22 -10.03
C ILE A 39 3.25 9.80 -8.74
N ARG A 40 1.96 10.10 -8.73
CA ARG A 40 1.29 10.67 -7.55
C ARG A 40 1.24 9.69 -6.40
N LEU A 41 0.98 8.42 -6.68
CA LEU A 41 0.93 7.38 -5.66
C LEU A 41 2.31 7.14 -5.05
N ARG A 42 3.36 7.06 -5.87
CA ARG A 42 4.73 6.90 -5.37
C ARG A 42 5.15 8.08 -4.51
N HIS A 43 4.76 9.28 -4.88
CA HIS A 43 5.02 10.48 -4.08
C HIS A 43 4.29 10.42 -2.74
N ALA A 44 3.04 9.97 -2.74
CA ALA A 44 2.27 9.81 -1.50
C ALA A 44 2.89 8.76 -0.57
N ILE A 45 3.34 7.63 -1.10
CA ILE A 45 4.02 6.60 -0.32
C ILE A 45 5.28 7.16 0.33
N GLN A 46 6.07 7.91 -0.43
CA GLN A 46 7.28 8.53 0.08
C GLN A 46 6.97 9.53 1.20
N LEU A 47 5.94 10.34 1.00
CA LEU A 47 5.49 11.28 2.02
C LEU A 47 5.02 10.57 3.29
N PHE A 48 4.28 9.49 3.17
CA PHE A 48 3.87 8.68 4.31
C PHE A 48 5.09 8.15 5.07
N ASN A 49 6.04 7.56 4.35
CA ASN A 49 7.21 6.96 4.96
C ASN A 49 8.08 7.98 5.70
N LEU A 50 8.13 9.22 5.21
CA LEU A 50 8.82 10.31 5.89
C LEU A 50 8.03 10.78 7.12
N SER A 51 6.72 10.93 6.98
CA SER A 51 5.87 11.47 8.04
C SER A 51 5.67 10.50 9.20
N VAL A 52 5.67 9.19 8.90
CA VAL A 52 5.40 8.17 9.92
C VAL A 52 6.49 8.11 11.00
N THR A 53 7.70 8.54 10.69
CA THR A 53 8.80 8.53 11.65
C THR A 53 8.51 9.43 12.86
N ASP A 54 7.69 10.46 12.69
CA ASP A 54 7.32 11.38 13.77
C ASP A 54 6.47 10.71 14.87
N PHE A 55 5.89 9.53 14.56
CA PHE A 55 5.14 8.75 15.55
C PHE A 55 6.01 7.89 16.46
N TYR A 56 7.31 7.86 16.19
CA TYR A 56 8.26 7.08 16.97
C TYR A 56 9.09 8.01 17.87
N SER A 57 9.59 7.46 18.99
CA SER A 57 10.46 8.21 19.89
C SER A 57 11.78 8.56 19.20
N ALA A 58 12.50 9.56 19.74
CA ALA A 58 13.82 9.92 19.21
C ALA A 58 14.80 8.75 19.27
N GLU A 59 14.70 7.92 20.32
CA GLU A 59 15.52 6.71 20.47
C GLU A 59 15.23 5.69 19.37
N ASP A 60 13.95 5.42 19.12
CA ASP A 60 13.54 4.49 18.07
C ASP A 60 13.91 5.02 16.67
N GLN A 61 13.80 6.32 16.45
CA GLN A 61 14.20 6.94 15.18
C GLN A 61 15.70 6.74 14.94
N THR A 62 16.53 6.91 15.96
CA THR A 62 17.99 6.70 15.88
C THR A 62 18.30 5.24 15.60
N ALA A 63 17.58 4.31 16.23
CA ALA A 63 17.77 2.88 16.03
C ALA A 63 17.22 2.37 14.70
N GLY A 64 16.34 3.12 14.05
CA GLY A 64 15.71 2.74 12.79
C GLY A 64 14.52 1.80 12.93
N GLY A 65 14.00 1.59 14.13
CA GLY A 65 12.87 0.72 14.40
C GLY A 65 12.69 0.43 15.87
N ILE A 66 11.88 -0.56 16.18
CA ILE A 66 11.48 -0.93 17.54
C ILE A 66 11.87 -2.37 17.84
N GLY A 67 12.54 -2.61 18.97
CA GLY A 67 12.74 -3.94 19.52
C GLY A 67 11.48 -4.42 20.24
N GLY A 68 11.18 -5.70 20.13
CA GLY A 68 10.02 -6.29 20.79
C GLY A 68 9.93 -7.78 20.58
N GLU A 69 8.77 -8.36 20.89
CA GLU A 69 8.48 -9.76 20.66
C GLU A 69 7.58 -9.95 19.45
N ASP A 70 7.85 -10.99 18.65
CA ASP A 70 6.98 -11.39 17.57
C ASP A 70 5.79 -12.22 18.10
N ARG A 71 4.93 -12.70 17.21
CA ARG A 71 3.75 -13.49 17.59
C ARG A 71 4.10 -14.81 18.27
N SER A 72 5.32 -15.32 18.09
CA SER A 72 5.79 -16.54 18.73
C SER A 72 6.50 -16.28 20.05
N GLY A 73 6.59 -15.05 20.51
CA GLY A 73 7.27 -14.65 21.74
C GLY A 73 8.78 -14.51 21.58
N ARG A 74 9.31 -14.55 20.37
CA ARG A 74 10.73 -14.38 20.10
C ARG A 74 11.10 -12.91 20.06
N HIS A 75 12.28 -12.60 20.56
CA HIS A 75 12.82 -11.25 20.46
C HIS A 75 13.07 -10.89 18.99
N ALA A 76 12.53 -9.76 18.55
CA ALA A 76 12.63 -9.32 17.17
C ALA A 76 12.81 -7.80 17.11
N PHE A 77 13.41 -7.33 16.03
CA PHE A 77 13.53 -5.90 15.73
C PHE A 77 12.62 -5.57 14.55
N PHE A 78 11.69 -4.64 14.76
CA PHE A 78 10.72 -4.23 13.74
C PHE A 78 11.12 -2.87 13.18
N GLY A 79 11.23 -2.78 11.86
CA GLY A 79 11.40 -1.49 11.18
C GLY A 79 10.17 -0.60 11.34
N PHE A 80 10.25 0.63 10.88
CA PHE A 80 9.11 1.53 10.89
C PHE A 80 7.98 0.97 10.03
N VAL A 81 6.75 1.26 10.43
CA VAL A 81 5.57 0.91 9.64
C VAL A 81 5.65 1.59 8.27
N ARG A 82 5.20 0.89 7.24
CA ARG A 82 5.22 1.40 5.87
C ARG A 82 3.93 1.02 5.15
N LEU A 83 3.64 1.75 4.08
CA LEU A 83 2.58 1.34 3.16
C LEU A 83 3.10 0.24 2.25
N SER A 84 2.34 -0.84 2.13
CA SER A 84 2.57 -1.88 1.13
C SER A 84 1.48 -1.74 0.08
N VAL A 85 1.88 -1.54 -1.18
CA VAL A 85 0.95 -1.23 -2.25
C VAL A 85 1.10 -2.23 -3.39
N GLY A 86 0.04 -3.01 -3.62
CA GLY A 86 -0.11 -3.82 -4.81
C GLY A 86 -1.01 -3.10 -5.80
N ALA A 87 -0.52 -2.85 -6.99
CA ALA A 87 -1.25 -2.16 -8.04
C ALA A 87 -1.45 -3.05 -9.25
N ILE A 88 -2.64 -2.96 -9.85
CA ILE A 88 -2.99 -3.68 -11.07
C ILE A 88 -3.37 -2.68 -12.13
N SER A 89 -2.75 -2.81 -13.30
CA SER A 89 -3.15 -2.07 -14.49
C SER A 89 -4.24 -2.86 -15.21
N VAL A 90 -5.45 -2.26 -15.32
CA VAL A 90 -6.61 -2.90 -15.94
C VAL A 90 -6.94 -2.17 -17.23
N PRO A 91 -6.84 -2.83 -18.39
CA PRO A 91 -7.23 -2.20 -19.65
C PRO A 91 -8.73 -1.84 -19.65
N SER A 92 -9.09 -0.69 -20.22
CA SER A 92 -10.47 -0.21 -20.24
C SER A 92 -11.45 -1.14 -20.95
N PHE A 93 -10.96 -1.96 -21.88
CA PHE A 93 -11.77 -2.94 -22.61
C PHE A 93 -11.88 -4.28 -21.88
N ALA A 94 -11.14 -4.49 -20.81
CA ALA A 94 -11.17 -5.74 -20.06
C ALA A 94 -12.38 -5.72 -19.11
N VAL A 95 -13.34 -6.63 -19.38
CA VAL A 95 -14.49 -6.80 -18.51
C VAL A 95 -14.23 -7.99 -17.61
N ARG A 96 -14.16 -7.76 -16.31
CA ARG A 96 -13.89 -8.78 -15.30
C ARG A 96 -14.88 -8.67 -14.15
N SER A 97 -15.11 -9.80 -13.48
CA SER A 97 -15.94 -9.80 -12.29
C SER A 97 -15.21 -9.11 -11.13
N ALA A 98 -15.97 -8.56 -10.19
CA ALA A 98 -15.41 -7.99 -8.96
C ALA A 98 -14.60 -9.02 -8.18
N ALA A 99 -15.03 -10.29 -8.19
CA ALA A 99 -14.33 -11.38 -7.51
C ALA A 99 -12.94 -11.63 -8.11
N GLU A 100 -12.82 -11.63 -9.44
CA GLU A 100 -11.52 -11.81 -10.10
C GLU A 100 -10.57 -10.65 -9.80
N LEU A 101 -11.06 -9.42 -9.88
CA LEU A 101 -10.27 -8.23 -9.57
C LEU A 101 -9.82 -8.24 -8.11
N SER A 102 -10.69 -8.62 -7.20
CA SER A 102 -10.39 -8.72 -5.78
C SER A 102 -9.30 -9.77 -5.50
N SER A 103 -9.40 -10.94 -6.13
CA SER A 103 -8.39 -12.00 -6.02
C SER A 103 -7.04 -11.53 -6.55
N ALA A 104 -7.03 -10.89 -7.70
CA ALA A 104 -5.81 -10.35 -8.31
C ALA A 104 -5.18 -9.28 -7.41
N ALA A 105 -5.97 -8.36 -6.88
CA ALA A 105 -5.49 -7.32 -5.98
C ALA A 105 -4.88 -7.90 -4.71
N SER A 106 -5.52 -8.91 -4.13
CA SER A 106 -4.99 -9.58 -2.93
C SER A 106 -3.66 -10.28 -3.20
N ALA A 107 -3.51 -10.91 -4.37
CA ALA A 107 -2.27 -11.57 -4.76
C ALA A 107 -1.12 -10.57 -4.89
N VAL A 108 -1.36 -9.44 -5.55
CA VAL A 108 -0.33 -8.39 -5.72
C VAL A 108 0.01 -7.74 -4.39
N LYS A 109 -0.98 -7.55 -3.52
CA LYS A 109 -0.75 -7.01 -2.17
C LYS A 109 0.17 -7.92 -1.36
N ARG A 110 -0.01 -9.24 -1.46
CA ARG A 110 0.88 -10.19 -0.79
C ARG A 110 2.33 -10.08 -1.28
N LEU A 111 2.52 -9.89 -2.58
CA LEU A 111 3.85 -9.64 -3.14
C LEU A 111 4.44 -8.33 -2.62
N ALA A 112 3.64 -7.27 -2.56
CA ALA A 112 4.09 -5.97 -2.08
C ALA A 112 4.57 -6.03 -0.62
N LYS A 113 3.92 -6.83 0.22
CA LYS A 113 4.34 -7.01 1.62
C LYS A 113 5.71 -7.64 1.76
N LYS A 114 6.12 -8.45 0.79
CA LYS A 114 7.42 -9.13 0.76
C LYS A 114 8.47 -8.33 0.01
N ASP A 115 8.06 -7.33 -0.75
CA ASP A 115 8.97 -6.51 -1.55
C ASP A 115 9.75 -5.54 -0.67
N SER A 116 11.02 -5.33 -0.98
CA SER A 116 11.89 -4.45 -0.18
C SER A 116 11.42 -3.00 -0.19
N VAL A 117 10.84 -2.54 -1.30
CA VAL A 117 10.30 -1.19 -1.43
C VAL A 117 8.84 -1.12 -0.96
N GLY A 118 8.10 -2.24 -1.07
CA GLY A 118 6.70 -2.30 -0.70
C GLY A 118 5.74 -1.83 -1.79
N PHE A 119 6.21 -1.73 -3.03
CA PHE A 119 5.37 -1.37 -4.17
C PHE A 119 5.58 -2.37 -5.29
N VAL A 120 4.50 -3.04 -5.70
CA VAL A 120 4.51 -3.98 -6.82
C VAL A 120 3.37 -3.62 -7.76
N LYS A 121 3.68 -3.45 -9.03
CA LYS A 121 2.70 -3.18 -10.08
C LYS A 121 2.75 -4.31 -11.12
N LEU A 122 1.61 -4.90 -11.38
CA LEU A 122 1.46 -5.93 -12.42
C LEU A 122 0.32 -5.54 -13.36
N ASP A 123 0.32 -6.10 -14.57
CA ASP A 123 -0.88 -6.04 -15.39
C ASP A 123 -1.90 -7.08 -14.90
N LEU A 124 -3.15 -6.95 -15.38
CA LEU A 124 -4.24 -7.81 -14.92
C LEU A 124 -3.95 -9.29 -15.15
N MET A 125 -3.40 -9.66 -16.31
CA MET A 125 -3.14 -11.06 -16.63
C MET A 125 -2.05 -11.66 -15.75
N GLU A 126 -0.98 -10.91 -15.49
CA GLU A 126 0.06 -11.33 -14.56
C GLU A 126 -0.51 -11.57 -13.16
N ALA A 127 -1.33 -10.64 -12.69
CA ALA A 127 -1.95 -10.73 -11.37
C ALA A 127 -2.91 -11.91 -11.25
N LEU A 128 -3.70 -12.18 -12.29
CA LEU A 128 -4.63 -13.32 -12.32
C LEU A 128 -3.90 -14.66 -12.31
N ASN A 129 -2.74 -14.74 -12.93
CA ASN A 129 -1.94 -15.96 -12.93
C ASN A 129 -1.35 -16.29 -11.55
N LEU A 130 -1.26 -15.33 -10.66
CA LEU A 130 -0.80 -15.51 -9.28
C LEU A 130 -1.94 -15.90 -8.34
N ALA A 131 -3.16 -15.55 -8.68
CA ALA A 131 -4.33 -15.73 -7.81
C ALA A 131 -4.82 -17.19 -7.76
#